data_518325e676b2f04855840f12ebf3ece1
#
_entry.id   518325e676b2f04855840f12ebf3ece1
#
_cell.length_a   1.000
_cell.length_b   1.000
_cell.length_c   1.000
_cell.angle_alpha   90.00
_cell.angle_beta   90.00
_cell.angle_gamma   90.00
#
_symmetry.space_group_name_H-M   'P 1'
#
loop_
_entity.id
_entity.type
_entity.pdbx_description
1 polymer ?
#
loop_
_entity_poly.entity_id
_entity_poly.type
_entity_poly.pdbx_seq_one_letter_code
_entity_poly.pdbx_strand_id
1 'polypeptide(L)'
;MKMFKLFTCLSLILGIYNGVVAQSSENWQTLKLGKQTFELHNVTGEIVKFQGKKVLKIERDLEALPFDANRLEETVDETHYARLLGLDDFENGTIEVKMYSKFQDPSPYAPAAGFIGVYFRIKEDDSAFESIYLRPKVGRINNQYARNHAVQYFSYPDYKFQTLRDNFPAGTYEGSAPVAMEEWITMRIEVNGETAEMIINDMKYSSFIVNKMLGKNQKGYVGLYVDIATIGYFKDLKVTKRAFKDKKEFGQKIDDI
;
A
#
# COMPACT_ATOMS: atom_id res chain seq x y z
N MET A 1 68.98 -33.69 -39.39
CA MET A 1 68.42 -33.53 -38.05
C MET A 1 67.29 -32.53 -38.18
N LYS A 2 66.02 -33.00 -38.36
CA LYS A 2 64.83 -32.14 -38.56
C LYS A 2 64.04 -32.09 -37.29
N MET A 3 63.90 -30.88 -36.69
CA MET A 3 63.04 -30.62 -35.54
C MET A 3 61.60 -30.50 -36.01
N PHE A 4 60.74 -31.35 -35.47
CA PHE A 4 59.28 -31.26 -35.59
C PHE A 4 58.78 -30.31 -34.52
N LYS A 5 58.11 -29.20 -34.90
CA LYS A 5 57.37 -28.32 -34.00
C LYS A 5 55.92 -28.83 -33.87
N LEU A 6 55.56 -29.24 -32.66
CA LEU A 6 54.21 -29.64 -32.34
C LEU A 6 53.38 -28.38 -32.00
N PHE A 7 52.37 -28.09 -32.81
CA PHE A 7 51.39 -27.03 -32.53
C PHE A 7 50.22 -27.64 -31.74
N THR A 8 50.10 -27.27 -30.46
CA THR A 8 48.97 -27.64 -29.65
C THR A 8 47.87 -26.58 -29.80
N CYS A 9 46.79 -26.98 -30.45
CA CYS A 9 45.59 -26.15 -30.60
C CYS A 9 44.74 -26.22 -29.30
N LEU A 10 44.71 -25.15 -28.52
CA LEU A 10 43.89 -25.04 -27.29
C LEU A 10 42.50 -24.51 -27.69
N SER A 11 41.52 -25.40 -27.77
CA SER A 11 40.12 -25.04 -28.04
C SER A 11 39.48 -24.50 -26.75
N LEU A 12 39.24 -23.19 -26.73
CA LEU A 12 38.48 -22.53 -25.67
C LEU A 12 36.98 -22.81 -25.87
N ILE A 13 36.41 -23.68 -25.07
CA ILE A 13 34.94 -23.88 -25.01
C ILE A 13 34.38 -22.80 -24.11
N LEU A 14 33.78 -21.76 -24.70
CA LEU A 14 32.91 -20.83 -23.96
C LEU A 14 31.58 -21.53 -23.64
N GLY A 15 31.46 -22.00 -22.42
CA GLY A 15 30.16 -22.43 -21.89
C GLY A 15 29.26 -21.24 -21.65
N ILE A 16 28.22 -21.06 -22.47
CA ILE A 16 27.16 -20.11 -22.23
C ILE A 16 26.30 -20.70 -21.10
N TYR A 17 26.49 -20.24 -19.87
CA TYR A 17 25.55 -20.48 -18.77
C TYR A 17 24.30 -19.63 -19.02
N ASN A 18 23.28 -20.22 -19.63
CA ASN A 18 21.93 -19.70 -19.54
C ASN A 18 21.43 -19.95 -18.13
N GLY A 19 21.64 -18.98 -17.24
CA GLY A 19 20.98 -18.95 -15.96
C GLY A 19 19.47 -18.74 -16.19
N VAL A 20 18.73 -19.84 -16.21
CA VAL A 20 17.28 -19.79 -16.01
C VAL A 20 17.09 -19.34 -14.56
N VAL A 21 16.81 -18.05 -14.37
CA VAL A 21 16.23 -17.57 -13.11
C VAL A 21 14.87 -18.23 -13.03
N ALA A 22 14.78 -19.30 -12.27
CA ALA A 22 13.49 -19.87 -11.88
C ALA A 22 12.79 -18.80 -11.06
N GLN A 23 11.84 -18.11 -11.67
CA GLN A 23 10.85 -17.30 -10.98
C GLN A 23 10.06 -18.29 -10.12
N SER A 24 10.34 -18.34 -8.83
CA SER A 24 9.52 -19.07 -7.87
C SER A 24 8.14 -18.42 -7.95
N SER A 25 7.18 -19.11 -8.52
CA SER A 25 5.78 -18.74 -8.36
C SER A 25 5.46 -18.94 -6.88
N GLU A 26 5.62 -17.90 -6.08
CA GLU A 26 5.15 -17.89 -4.71
C GLU A 26 3.65 -18.18 -4.77
N ASN A 27 3.25 -19.26 -4.13
CA ASN A 27 1.86 -19.72 -4.15
C ASN A 27 1.10 -19.00 -3.03
N TRP A 28 0.80 -17.71 -3.28
CA TRP A 28 0.09 -16.86 -2.33
C TRP A 28 -1.28 -17.43 -1.97
N GLN A 29 -1.65 -17.36 -0.69
CA GLN A 29 -2.99 -17.73 -0.26
C GLN A 29 -4.03 -16.79 -0.89
N THR A 30 -5.15 -17.33 -1.35
CA THR A 30 -6.27 -16.55 -1.86
C THR A 30 -7.51 -16.70 -1.00
N LEU A 31 -8.26 -15.60 -0.84
CA LEU A 31 -9.51 -15.55 -0.10
C LEU A 31 -10.62 -14.92 -0.96
N LYS A 32 -11.87 -15.43 -0.82
CA LYS A 32 -13.01 -14.93 -1.59
C LYS A 32 -14.05 -14.28 -0.68
N LEU A 33 -14.27 -12.97 -0.88
CA LEU A 33 -15.34 -12.19 -0.24
C LEU A 33 -16.36 -11.74 -1.29
N GLY A 34 -17.53 -12.39 -1.31
CA GLY A 34 -18.55 -12.14 -2.33
C GLY A 34 -18.07 -12.51 -3.73
N LYS A 35 -18.00 -11.54 -4.63
CA LYS A 35 -17.49 -11.71 -6.01
C LYS A 35 -16.01 -11.38 -6.15
N GLN A 36 -15.36 -10.86 -5.11
CA GLN A 36 -13.97 -10.44 -5.11
C GLN A 36 -13.08 -11.55 -4.58
N THR A 37 -11.91 -11.71 -5.18
CA THR A 37 -10.86 -12.61 -4.74
C THR A 37 -9.65 -11.77 -4.37
N PHE A 38 -9.07 -12.05 -3.20
CA PHE A 38 -7.89 -11.37 -2.69
C PHE A 38 -6.75 -12.37 -2.58
N GLU A 39 -5.56 -11.97 -2.99
CA GLU A 39 -4.31 -12.68 -2.84
C GLU A 39 -3.52 -12.03 -1.71
N LEU A 40 -3.02 -12.83 -0.77
CA LEU A 40 -2.38 -12.35 0.45
C LEU A 40 -0.87 -12.27 0.26
N HIS A 41 -0.30 -11.07 0.28
CA HIS A 41 1.13 -10.80 0.20
C HIS A 41 1.65 -10.39 1.58
N ASN A 42 2.47 -11.23 2.21
CA ASN A 42 3.07 -11.00 3.53
C ASN A 42 2.06 -10.56 4.61
N VAL A 43 0.82 -10.99 4.47
CA VAL A 43 -0.24 -10.87 5.47
C VAL A 43 -0.91 -12.22 5.67
N THR A 44 -1.33 -12.50 6.89
CA THR A 44 -2.28 -13.57 7.17
C THR A 44 -3.70 -13.05 7.07
N GLY A 45 -4.65 -13.88 6.71
CA GLY A 45 -6.04 -13.44 6.59
C GLY A 45 -7.07 -14.53 6.60
N GLU A 46 -8.31 -14.14 6.84
CA GLU A 46 -9.47 -15.02 6.84
C GLU A 46 -10.77 -14.25 6.53
N ILE A 47 -11.79 -14.97 6.07
CA ILE A 47 -13.14 -14.41 5.93
C ILE A 47 -13.92 -14.70 7.20
N VAL A 48 -14.28 -13.67 7.93
CA VAL A 48 -14.96 -13.80 9.21
C VAL A 48 -16.34 -13.12 9.21
N LYS A 49 -17.20 -13.50 10.16
CA LYS A 49 -18.41 -12.74 10.48
C LYS A 49 -18.06 -11.74 11.58
N PHE A 50 -18.05 -10.47 11.25
CA PHE A 50 -17.77 -9.38 12.18
C PHE A 50 -18.91 -8.37 12.17
N GLN A 51 -19.48 -8.06 13.34
CA GLN A 51 -20.65 -7.17 13.51
C GLN A 51 -21.79 -7.51 12.52
N GLY A 52 -22.10 -8.80 12.38
CA GLY A 52 -23.21 -9.31 11.55
C GLY A 52 -22.94 -9.36 10.05
N LYS A 53 -21.78 -8.95 9.56
CA LYS A 53 -21.40 -8.98 8.13
C LYS A 53 -20.19 -9.89 7.90
N LYS A 54 -20.12 -10.50 6.71
CA LYS A 54 -18.90 -11.16 6.23
C LYS A 54 -17.90 -10.09 5.83
N VAL A 55 -16.67 -10.20 6.32
CA VAL A 55 -15.59 -9.26 6.07
C VAL A 55 -14.27 -10.02 5.83
N LEU A 56 -13.33 -9.40 5.15
CA LEU A 56 -11.94 -9.85 5.09
C LEU A 56 -11.22 -9.29 6.32
N LYS A 57 -10.66 -10.19 7.14
CA LYS A 57 -9.74 -9.86 8.23
C LYS A 57 -8.33 -10.13 7.76
N ILE A 58 -7.42 -9.18 7.94
CA ILE A 58 -5.98 -9.35 7.67
C ILE A 58 -5.13 -8.78 8.80
N GLU A 59 -3.95 -9.37 8.94
CA GLU A 59 -2.89 -8.96 9.86
C GLU A 59 -1.54 -9.12 9.14
N ARG A 60 -0.56 -8.28 9.46
CA ARG A 60 0.80 -8.45 8.93
C ARG A 60 1.38 -9.80 9.37
N ASP A 61 1.95 -10.54 8.44
CA ASP A 61 2.67 -11.77 8.71
C ASP A 61 4.12 -11.45 9.13
N LEU A 62 4.40 -11.57 10.41
CA LEU A 62 5.73 -11.28 10.98
C LEU A 62 6.75 -12.40 10.74
N GLU A 63 6.32 -13.59 10.32
CA GLU A 63 7.22 -14.68 9.91
C GLU A 63 7.72 -14.45 8.48
N ALA A 64 6.81 -14.07 7.57
CA ALA A 64 7.16 -13.74 6.18
C ALA A 64 7.90 -12.40 6.05
N LEU A 65 7.47 -11.39 6.81
CA LEU A 65 8.02 -10.05 6.76
C LEU A 65 8.28 -9.50 8.19
N PRO A 66 9.44 -9.81 8.77
CA PRO A 66 9.79 -9.40 10.13
C PRO A 66 9.76 -7.88 10.35
N PHE A 67 9.43 -7.48 11.57
CA PHE A 67 9.43 -6.10 12.01
C PHE A 67 10.56 -5.84 13.02
N ASP A 68 11.28 -4.73 12.85
CA ASP A 68 12.32 -4.28 13.79
C ASP A 68 12.10 -2.81 14.16
N ALA A 69 11.74 -2.56 15.42
CA ALA A 69 11.50 -1.22 15.95
C ALA A 69 12.76 -0.30 15.92
N ASN A 70 13.95 -0.87 15.80
CA ASN A 70 15.21 -0.11 15.70
C ASN A 70 15.57 0.23 14.25
N ARG A 71 14.86 -0.37 13.27
CA ARG A 71 15.06 -0.19 11.83
C ARG A 71 13.72 0.06 11.13
N LEU A 72 12.97 1.06 11.59
CA LEU A 72 11.62 1.33 11.09
C LEU A 72 11.59 1.54 9.59
N GLU A 73 12.53 2.30 9.02
CA GLU A 73 12.55 2.59 7.58
C GLU A 73 12.75 1.36 6.70
N GLU A 74 13.41 0.33 7.26
CA GLU A 74 13.64 -0.92 6.54
C GLU A 74 12.49 -1.92 6.71
N THR A 75 11.64 -1.72 7.73
CA THR A 75 10.68 -2.75 8.15
C THR A 75 9.22 -2.29 8.18
N VAL A 76 8.92 -1.02 7.88
CA VAL A 76 7.54 -0.52 7.69
C VAL A 76 7.33 -0.02 6.27
N ASP A 77 6.09 0.24 5.90
CA ASP A 77 5.72 0.67 4.54
C ASP A 77 6.22 -0.32 3.46
N GLU A 78 6.13 -1.63 3.75
CA GLU A 78 6.64 -2.73 2.95
C GLU A 78 5.52 -3.44 2.14
N THR A 79 5.88 -4.52 1.45
CA THR A 79 5.04 -5.31 0.56
C THR A 79 4.09 -6.25 1.32
N HIS A 80 3.23 -5.74 2.19
CA HIS A 80 2.28 -6.53 2.99
C HIS A 80 0.85 -6.00 2.83
N TYR A 81 0.03 -6.75 2.10
CA TYR A 81 -1.33 -6.34 1.72
C TYR A 81 -2.14 -7.52 1.15
N ALA A 82 -3.46 -7.33 1.06
CA ALA A 82 -4.34 -8.23 0.34
C ALA A 82 -4.66 -7.63 -1.04
N ARG A 83 -4.11 -8.22 -2.12
CA ARG A 83 -4.23 -7.76 -3.51
C ARG A 83 -5.58 -8.17 -4.11
N LEU A 84 -6.35 -7.25 -4.64
CA LEU A 84 -7.57 -7.55 -5.40
C LEU A 84 -7.21 -8.15 -6.76
N LEU A 85 -7.60 -9.39 -7.00
CA LEU A 85 -7.40 -10.06 -8.29
C LEU A 85 -8.42 -9.63 -9.34
N GLY A 86 -8.02 -9.70 -10.61
CA GLY A 86 -8.87 -9.35 -11.76
C GLY A 86 -8.96 -7.84 -12.02
N LEU A 87 -8.06 -7.05 -11.42
CA LEU A 87 -7.90 -5.63 -11.67
C LEU A 87 -6.39 -5.28 -11.57
N ASP A 88 -5.69 -5.34 -12.69
CA ASP A 88 -4.24 -5.16 -12.81
C ASP A 88 -3.83 -3.85 -13.51
N ASP A 89 -4.79 -3.03 -13.87
CA ASP A 89 -4.60 -1.84 -14.70
C ASP A 89 -5.28 -0.58 -14.13
N PHE A 90 -5.43 -0.49 -12.81
CA PHE A 90 -5.95 0.72 -12.18
C PHE A 90 -4.96 1.87 -12.35
N GLU A 91 -5.36 2.89 -13.08
CA GLU A 91 -4.57 4.09 -13.34
C GLU A 91 -5.22 5.33 -12.70
N ASN A 92 -6.47 5.62 -13.08
CA ASN A 92 -7.26 6.74 -12.59
C ASN A 92 -8.66 6.26 -12.19
N GLY A 93 -9.27 6.94 -11.23
CA GLY A 93 -10.63 6.64 -10.80
C GLY A 93 -10.81 6.74 -9.30
N THR A 94 -11.76 5.97 -8.78
CA THR A 94 -12.15 5.96 -7.37
C THR A 94 -11.89 4.60 -6.76
N ILE A 95 -11.27 4.58 -5.59
CA ILE A 95 -11.17 3.42 -4.71
C ILE A 95 -11.96 3.76 -3.44
N GLU A 96 -13.00 2.99 -3.14
CA GLU A 96 -13.81 3.15 -1.93
C GLU A 96 -13.84 1.85 -1.15
N VAL A 97 -13.60 1.90 0.15
CA VAL A 97 -13.62 0.74 1.03
C VAL A 97 -14.06 1.12 2.43
N LYS A 98 -14.78 0.22 3.09
CA LYS A 98 -15.04 0.31 4.53
C LYS A 98 -14.03 -0.52 5.28
N MET A 99 -13.34 0.12 6.23
CA MET A 99 -12.29 -0.47 7.04
C MET A 99 -12.52 -0.21 8.52
N TYR A 100 -12.02 -1.14 9.35
CA TYR A 100 -12.11 -1.07 10.81
C TYR A 100 -10.80 -1.60 11.37
N SER A 101 -10.13 -0.83 12.21
CA SER A 101 -8.86 -1.23 12.82
C SER A 101 -9.01 -1.51 14.30
N LYS A 102 -8.35 -2.55 14.75
CA LYS A 102 -8.22 -2.95 16.16
C LYS A 102 -6.77 -3.29 16.45
N PHE A 103 -6.30 -3.08 17.67
CA PHE A 103 -4.99 -3.58 18.07
C PHE A 103 -4.98 -5.08 18.28
N GLN A 104 -3.85 -5.71 17.98
CA GLN A 104 -3.52 -7.04 18.45
C GLN A 104 -3.37 -7.03 19.97
N ASP A 105 -3.77 -8.13 20.64
CA ASP A 105 -3.63 -8.28 22.09
C ASP A 105 -3.02 -9.66 22.39
N PRO A 106 -1.79 -9.72 22.92
CA PRO A 106 -0.90 -8.59 23.23
C PRO A 106 -0.37 -7.89 21.97
N SER A 107 -0.18 -6.56 22.05
CA SER A 107 0.37 -5.78 20.95
C SER A 107 1.89 -6.01 20.83
N PRO A 108 2.41 -6.39 19.67
CA PRO A 108 3.86 -6.57 19.45
C PRO A 108 4.62 -5.23 19.38
N TYR A 109 3.91 -4.09 19.25
CA TYR A 109 4.51 -2.77 19.16
C TYR A 109 3.61 -1.71 19.78
N ALA A 110 3.92 -1.29 21.01
CA ALA A 110 3.10 -0.35 21.78
C ALA A 110 2.92 1.05 21.13
N PRO A 111 3.91 1.61 20.37
CA PRO A 111 3.73 2.87 19.64
C PRO A 111 2.82 2.79 18.42
N ALA A 112 2.36 1.60 18.02
CA ALA A 112 1.48 1.44 16.85
C ALA A 112 0.25 2.36 16.93
N ALA A 113 -0.20 2.82 15.76
CA ALA A 113 -1.28 3.78 15.62
C ALA A 113 -2.52 3.22 14.90
N GLY A 114 -2.59 1.88 14.71
CA GLY A 114 -3.72 1.22 14.06
C GLY A 114 -3.70 1.38 12.54
N PHE A 115 -2.50 1.27 11.95
CA PHE A 115 -2.22 1.51 10.54
C PHE A 115 -3.12 0.70 9.61
N ILE A 116 -3.95 1.37 8.80
CA ILE A 116 -4.90 0.76 7.89
C ILE A 116 -5.16 1.64 6.67
N GLY A 117 -5.18 1.06 5.48
CA GLY A 117 -5.34 1.85 4.27
C GLY A 117 -5.41 1.04 2.97
N VAL A 118 -4.96 1.68 1.89
CA VAL A 118 -5.02 1.14 0.54
C VAL A 118 -3.69 1.35 -0.16
N TYR A 119 -3.21 0.29 -0.81
CA TYR A 119 -2.18 0.35 -1.84
C TYR A 119 -2.84 0.37 -3.22
N PHE A 120 -2.28 1.11 -4.14
CA PHE A 120 -2.78 1.17 -5.50
C PHE A 120 -1.64 1.36 -6.50
N ARG A 121 -1.92 1.12 -7.78
CA ARG A 121 -0.91 1.05 -8.83
C ARG A 121 0.22 0.07 -8.48
N ILE A 122 -0.12 -1.04 -7.82
CA ILE A 122 0.84 -2.06 -7.43
C ILE A 122 1.32 -2.78 -8.70
N LYS A 123 2.64 -2.83 -8.90
CA LYS A 123 3.22 -3.66 -9.94
C LYS A 123 3.02 -5.14 -9.65
N GLU A 124 3.01 -5.96 -10.71
CA GLU A 124 2.85 -7.41 -10.58
C GLU A 124 3.96 -8.07 -9.76
N ASP A 125 5.17 -7.54 -9.85
CA ASP A 125 6.37 -7.99 -9.12
C ASP A 125 6.56 -7.33 -7.75
N ASP A 126 5.54 -6.61 -7.26
CA ASP A 126 5.54 -5.88 -5.98
C ASP A 126 6.64 -4.81 -5.84
N SER A 127 7.37 -4.52 -6.91
CA SER A 127 8.53 -3.61 -6.85
C SER A 127 8.18 -2.14 -6.72
N ALA A 128 6.92 -1.75 -6.93
CA ALA A 128 6.48 -0.37 -6.77
C ALA A 128 4.95 -0.26 -6.57
N PHE A 129 4.52 0.67 -5.73
CA PHE A 129 3.13 1.02 -5.49
C PHE A 129 3.01 2.38 -4.80
N GLU A 130 1.79 2.92 -4.82
CA GLU A 130 1.37 4.11 -4.08
C GLU A 130 0.51 3.71 -2.89
N SER A 131 0.51 4.50 -1.82
CA SER A 131 -0.32 4.25 -0.65
C SER A 131 -0.91 5.52 -0.06
N ILE A 132 -2.14 5.39 0.44
CA ILE A 132 -2.73 6.33 1.42
C ILE A 132 -3.29 5.48 2.56
N TYR A 133 -2.84 5.76 3.78
CA TYR A 133 -3.29 5.05 4.96
C TYR A 133 -3.58 5.97 6.15
N LEU A 134 -4.31 5.45 7.09
CA LEU A 134 -4.74 6.13 8.31
C LEU A 134 -3.99 5.62 9.53
N ARG A 135 -3.90 6.49 10.54
CA ARG A 135 -3.47 6.21 11.91
C ARG A 135 -4.61 6.52 12.88
N PRO A 136 -5.64 5.67 12.97
CA PRO A 136 -6.88 5.99 13.69
C PRO A 136 -6.68 6.32 15.18
N LYS A 137 -5.67 5.75 15.84
CA LYS A 137 -5.33 6.04 17.24
C LYS A 137 -5.14 7.54 17.49
N VAL A 138 -4.62 8.29 16.51
CA VAL A 138 -4.28 9.70 16.69
C VAL A 138 -5.28 10.67 16.06
N GLY A 139 -6.25 10.19 15.28
CA GLY A 139 -7.16 11.07 14.52
C GLY A 139 -8.02 11.99 15.38
N ARG A 140 -8.37 11.58 16.63
CA ARG A 140 -9.19 12.38 17.56
C ARG A 140 -8.52 12.65 18.91
N ILE A 141 -7.23 12.34 19.06
CA ILE A 141 -6.50 12.60 20.30
C ILE A 141 -6.43 14.11 20.59
N ASN A 142 -6.42 14.51 21.87
CA ASN A 142 -6.30 15.92 22.25
C ASN A 142 -4.86 16.46 22.14
N ASN A 143 -4.28 16.32 20.96
CA ASN A 143 -2.95 16.79 20.60
C ASN A 143 -2.94 17.10 19.09
N GLN A 144 -2.87 18.38 18.73
CA GLN A 144 -2.93 18.80 17.32
C GLN A 144 -1.76 18.27 16.49
N TYR A 145 -0.55 18.25 17.06
CA TYR A 145 0.61 17.68 16.37
C TYR A 145 0.37 16.22 15.98
N ALA A 146 -0.12 15.39 16.91
CA ALA A 146 -0.44 14.00 16.62
C ALA A 146 -1.57 13.85 15.58
N ARG A 147 -2.60 14.71 15.65
CA ARG A 147 -3.70 14.70 14.65
C ARG A 147 -3.21 15.01 13.24
N ASN A 148 -2.21 15.87 13.09
CA ASN A 148 -1.63 16.19 11.79
C ASN A 148 -0.89 15.02 11.14
N HIS A 149 -0.73 13.92 11.86
CA HIS A 149 -0.16 12.67 11.36
C HIS A 149 -1.21 11.55 11.23
N ALA A 150 -2.52 11.86 11.26
CA ALA A 150 -3.58 10.86 11.21
C ALA A 150 -3.74 10.20 9.84
N VAL A 151 -3.26 10.82 8.78
CA VAL A 151 -3.18 10.26 7.42
C VAL A 151 -1.77 10.43 6.87
N GLN A 152 -1.35 9.45 6.09
CA GLN A 152 -0.04 9.43 5.41
C GLN A 152 -0.22 8.93 3.98
N TYR A 153 0.44 9.61 3.04
CA TYR A 153 0.81 9.09 1.73
C TYR A 153 2.24 8.55 1.78
N PHE A 154 2.52 7.50 1.00
CA PHE A 154 3.87 7.12 0.65
C PHE A 154 3.92 6.41 -0.72
N SER A 155 5.11 6.31 -1.30
CA SER A 155 5.35 5.57 -2.55
C SER A 155 6.55 4.63 -2.38
N TYR A 156 6.29 3.33 -2.54
CA TYR A 156 7.30 2.29 -2.42
C TYR A 156 8.13 2.17 -3.72
N PRO A 157 9.43 1.94 -3.65
CA PRO A 157 10.24 1.77 -2.43
C PRO A 157 10.90 3.07 -1.92
N ASP A 158 10.97 4.12 -2.74
CA ASP A 158 11.90 5.24 -2.56
C ASP A 158 11.40 6.32 -1.61
N TYR A 159 10.09 6.41 -1.39
CA TYR A 159 9.45 7.51 -0.65
C TYR A 159 8.57 6.99 0.49
N LYS A 160 9.19 6.24 1.43
CA LYS A 160 8.54 5.80 2.67
C LYS A 160 8.32 6.98 3.63
N PHE A 161 7.55 6.79 4.70
CA PHE A 161 7.09 7.88 5.56
C PHE A 161 8.21 8.77 6.10
N GLN A 162 9.35 8.18 6.51
CA GLN A 162 10.47 8.96 7.07
C GLN A 162 11.19 9.75 5.97
N THR A 163 11.45 9.11 4.83
CA THR A 163 12.03 9.80 3.66
C THR A 163 11.20 11.02 3.26
N LEU A 164 9.85 10.92 3.35
CA LEU A 164 8.96 12.04 3.05
C LEU A 164 9.09 13.15 4.09
N ARG A 165 9.19 12.82 5.37
CA ARG A 165 9.38 13.80 6.46
C ARG A 165 10.70 14.55 6.36
N ASP A 166 11.76 13.84 5.95
CA ASP A 166 13.11 14.40 5.89
C ASP A 166 13.32 15.30 4.66
N ASN A 167 12.61 15.03 3.56
CA ASN A 167 12.86 15.68 2.27
C ASN A 167 11.77 16.67 1.82
N PHE A 168 10.63 16.72 2.50
CA PHE A 168 9.51 17.59 2.11
C PHE A 168 9.02 18.43 3.29
N PRO A 169 8.43 19.62 3.04
CA PRO A 169 7.82 20.43 4.09
C PRO A 169 6.77 19.64 4.88
N ALA A 170 6.72 19.86 6.20
CA ALA A 170 5.75 19.20 7.07
C ALA A 170 4.32 19.42 6.57
N GLY A 171 3.51 18.37 6.57
CA GLY A 171 2.14 18.40 6.09
C GLY A 171 1.96 18.22 4.57
N THR A 172 3.05 18.08 3.79
CA THR A 172 2.92 17.82 2.34
C THR A 172 2.31 16.45 2.05
N TYR A 173 2.76 15.43 2.79
CA TYR A 173 2.34 14.03 2.60
C TYR A 173 1.75 13.41 3.87
N GLU A 174 1.43 14.21 4.86
CA GLU A 174 0.70 13.85 6.07
C GLU A 174 -0.40 14.87 6.33
N GLY A 175 -1.43 14.47 7.07
CA GLY A 175 -2.53 15.37 7.38
C GLY A 175 -3.46 14.85 8.46
N SER A 176 -4.50 15.62 8.73
CA SER A 176 -5.52 15.29 9.71
C SER A 176 -6.62 14.43 9.08
N ALA A 177 -7.15 13.49 9.86
CA ALA A 177 -8.37 12.77 9.54
C ALA A 177 -9.13 12.51 10.85
N PRO A 178 -10.44 12.86 10.96
CA PRO A 178 -11.22 12.74 12.20
C PRO A 178 -11.74 11.31 12.43
N VAL A 179 -10.82 10.35 12.46
CA VAL A 179 -11.06 8.91 12.60
C VAL A 179 -10.62 8.40 13.97
N ALA A 180 -11.11 7.24 14.39
CA ALA A 180 -10.69 6.57 15.60
C ALA A 180 -10.55 5.05 15.39
N MET A 181 -9.89 4.39 16.36
CA MET A 181 -9.87 2.93 16.46
C MET A 181 -11.28 2.40 16.74
N GLU A 182 -11.51 1.16 16.36
CA GLU A 182 -12.72 0.40 16.67
C GLU A 182 -14.03 1.03 16.16
N GLU A 183 -13.95 1.77 15.05
CA GLU A 183 -15.10 2.24 14.29
C GLU A 183 -14.97 1.92 12.80
N TRP A 184 -16.10 1.77 12.10
CA TRP A 184 -16.10 1.66 10.65
C TRP A 184 -15.80 3.02 10.02
N ILE A 185 -14.74 3.04 9.21
CA ILE A 185 -14.32 4.20 8.43
C ILE A 185 -14.56 3.89 6.96
N THR A 186 -15.28 4.73 6.25
CA THR A 186 -15.32 4.69 4.80
C THR A 186 -14.20 5.58 4.27
N MET A 187 -13.22 4.98 3.60
CA MET A 187 -12.18 5.72 2.88
C MET A 187 -12.52 5.71 1.40
N ARG A 188 -12.55 6.88 0.78
CA ARG A 188 -12.66 7.05 -0.66
C ARG A 188 -11.46 7.83 -1.16
N ILE A 189 -10.71 7.24 -2.09
CA ILE A 189 -9.55 7.85 -2.75
C ILE A 189 -9.94 8.13 -4.20
N GLU A 190 -9.81 9.39 -4.62
CA GLU A 190 -9.96 9.85 -5.99
C GLU A 190 -8.57 10.01 -6.59
N VAL A 191 -8.23 9.23 -7.62
CA VAL A 191 -6.91 9.27 -8.30
C VAL A 191 -7.06 9.86 -9.68
N ASN A 192 -6.22 10.85 -10.00
CA ASN A 192 -6.24 11.51 -11.31
C ASN A 192 -4.83 11.97 -11.74
N GLY A 193 -4.20 11.24 -12.64
CA GLY A 193 -2.81 11.46 -13.03
C GLY A 193 -1.86 11.34 -11.86
N GLU A 194 -1.15 12.39 -11.54
CA GLU A 194 -0.22 12.46 -10.40
C GLU A 194 -0.87 12.97 -9.10
N THR A 195 -2.19 13.18 -9.07
CA THR A 195 -2.90 13.69 -7.90
C THR A 195 -3.78 12.63 -7.28
N ALA A 196 -3.95 12.70 -5.96
CA ALA A 196 -4.93 11.89 -5.24
C ALA A 196 -5.60 12.71 -4.14
N GLU A 197 -6.90 12.48 -3.92
CA GLU A 197 -7.66 13.07 -2.84
C GLU A 197 -8.32 11.99 -2.01
N MET A 198 -8.28 12.12 -0.69
CA MET A 198 -8.96 11.21 0.23
C MET A 198 -10.13 11.89 0.90
N ILE A 199 -11.27 11.24 0.87
CA ILE A 199 -12.50 11.65 1.53
C ILE A 199 -12.88 10.57 2.56
N ILE A 200 -13.21 10.99 3.77
CA ILE A 200 -13.55 10.10 4.89
C ILE A 200 -15.03 10.18 5.19
N ASN A 201 -15.67 9.02 5.33
CA ASN A 201 -17.07 8.86 5.69
C ASN A 201 -18.00 9.66 4.77
N ASP A 202 -18.85 10.51 5.32
CA ASP A 202 -19.82 11.37 4.63
C ASP A 202 -19.32 12.80 4.42
N MET A 203 -18.01 13.05 4.58
CA MET A 203 -17.43 14.38 4.36
C MET A 203 -17.68 14.85 2.93
N LYS A 204 -18.05 16.11 2.79
CA LYS A 204 -18.31 16.75 1.50
C LYS A 204 -17.03 17.05 0.73
N TYR A 205 -15.96 17.37 1.46
CA TYR A 205 -14.67 17.76 0.93
C TYR A 205 -13.59 16.76 1.31
N SER A 206 -12.52 16.72 0.53
CA SER A 206 -11.33 15.92 0.85
C SER A 206 -10.71 16.36 2.18
N SER A 207 -10.37 15.39 3.00
CA SER A 207 -9.63 15.63 4.25
C SER A 207 -8.12 15.58 4.04
N PHE A 208 -7.67 15.07 2.88
CA PHE A 208 -6.26 14.97 2.54
C PHE A 208 -6.08 15.02 1.02
N ILE A 209 -5.10 15.78 0.56
CA ILE A 209 -4.79 15.97 -0.86
C ILE A 209 -3.30 15.71 -1.09
N VAL A 210 -3.01 14.80 -2.02
CA VAL A 210 -1.68 14.54 -2.57
C VAL A 210 -1.59 15.30 -3.89
N ASN A 211 -0.97 16.46 -3.88
CA ASN A 211 -0.83 17.30 -5.09
C ASN A 211 0.08 16.68 -6.14
N LYS A 212 1.03 15.83 -5.70
CA LYS A 212 1.93 15.10 -6.58
C LYS A 212 2.32 13.77 -5.96
N MET A 213 1.86 12.68 -6.55
CA MET A 213 2.34 11.35 -6.26
C MET A 213 3.76 11.17 -6.82
N LEU A 214 4.62 10.48 -6.09
CA LEU A 214 6.06 10.43 -6.35
C LEU A 214 6.51 9.17 -7.09
N GLY A 215 5.66 8.14 -7.10
CA GLY A 215 5.95 6.89 -7.78
C GLY A 215 5.94 7.03 -9.30
N LYS A 216 6.79 6.26 -9.93
CA LYS A 216 6.91 6.22 -11.40
C LYS A 216 5.88 5.31 -12.05
N ASN A 217 5.27 4.42 -11.26
CA ASN A 217 4.28 3.46 -11.76
C ASN A 217 2.93 4.14 -11.96
N GLN A 218 2.43 4.14 -13.19
CA GLN A 218 1.19 4.85 -13.55
C GLN A 218 -0.06 3.99 -13.38
N LYS A 219 0.06 2.65 -13.36
CA LYS A 219 -1.05 1.70 -13.27
C LYS A 219 -0.64 0.41 -12.59
N GLY A 220 -1.63 -0.34 -12.09
CA GLY A 220 -1.40 -1.64 -11.48
C GLY A 220 -2.59 -2.11 -10.64
N TYR A 221 -2.34 -3.04 -9.74
CA TYR A 221 -3.34 -3.60 -8.84
C TYR A 221 -3.73 -2.62 -7.72
N VAL A 222 -4.79 -3.00 -7.01
CA VAL A 222 -5.27 -2.36 -5.77
C VAL A 222 -5.17 -3.38 -4.65
N GLY A 223 -4.69 -2.97 -3.47
CA GLY A 223 -4.52 -3.81 -2.30
C GLY A 223 -5.03 -3.16 -1.01
N LEU A 224 -5.42 -3.98 -0.06
CA LEU A 224 -5.85 -3.58 1.27
C LEU A 224 -4.69 -3.77 2.24
N TYR A 225 -4.36 -2.74 3.00
CA TYR A 225 -3.15 -2.62 3.79
C TYR A 225 -3.44 -2.53 5.29
N VAL A 226 -2.63 -3.22 6.07
CA VAL A 226 -2.46 -3.03 7.52
C VAL A 226 -0.99 -3.17 7.87
N ASP A 227 -0.54 -2.54 8.96
CA ASP A 227 0.82 -2.73 9.44
C ASP A 227 0.86 -3.23 10.88
N ILE A 228 2.07 -3.25 11.42
CA ILE A 228 2.43 -3.80 12.73
C ILE A 228 1.38 -3.51 13.81
N ALA A 229 1.08 -4.53 14.60
CA ALA A 229 0.16 -4.49 15.73
C ALA A 229 -1.32 -4.18 15.36
N THR A 230 -1.69 -4.21 14.06
CA THR A 230 -3.05 -3.88 13.61
C THR A 230 -3.76 -5.10 13.06
N ILE A 231 -4.98 -5.34 13.55
CA ILE A 231 -5.97 -6.22 12.93
C ILE A 231 -6.88 -5.33 12.08
N GLY A 232 -6.90 -5.54 10.76
CA GLY A 232 -7.78 -4.83 9.84
C GLY A 232 -8.96 -5.67 9.39
N TYR A 233 -10.14 -5.09 9.42
CA TYR A 233 -11.36 -5.68 8.85
C TYR A 233 -11.84 -4.84 7.69
N PHE A 234 -12.11 -5.48 6.54
CA PHE A 234 -12.47 -4.78 5.31
C PHE A 234 -13.75 -5.33 4.70
N LYS A 235 -14.56 -4.45 4.14
CA LYS A 235 -15.75 -4.79 3.37
C LYS A 235 -16.09 -3.70 2.36
N ASP A 236 -17.01 -4.00 1.46
CA ASP A 236 -17.61 -3.06 0.51
C ASP A 236 -16.52 -2.36 -0.36
N LEU A 237 -15.41 -3.06 -0.70
CA LEU A 237 -14.42 -2.52 -1.61
C LEU A 237 -15.04 -2.32 -2.99
N LYS A 238 -14.93 -1.10 -3.50
CA LYS A 238 -15.40 -0.72 -4.83
C LYS A 238 -14.29 0.05 -5.54
N VAL A 239 -13.91 -0.42 -6.72
CA VAL A 239 -12.95 0.26 -7.57
C VAL A 239 -13.64 0.63 -8.88
N THR A 240 -13.58 1.91 -9.26
CA THR A 240 -14.16 2.42 -10.50
C THR A 240 -13.08 3.13 -11.29
N LYS A 241 -12.73 2.59 -12.45
CA LYS A 241 -11.78 3.24 -13.37
C LYS A 241 -12.45 4.40 -14.09
N ARG A 242 -11.71 5.46 -14.32
CA ARG A 242 -12.12 6.62 -15.12
C ARG A 242 -10.95 7.06 -16.00
N ALA A 243 -11.25 7.75 -17.10
CA ALA A 243 -10.24 8.46 -17.88
C ALA A 243 -9.63 9.61 -17.04
N PHE A 244 -8.41 10.00 -17.36
CA PHE A 244 -7.80 11.21 -16.84
C PHE A 244 -8.70 12.43 -17.13
N LYS A 245 -8.84 13.31 -16.14
CA LYS A 245 -9.54 14.60 -16.27
C LYS A 245 -8.54 15.73 -16.16
N ASP A 246 -8.72 16.76 -16.96
CA ASP A 246 -7.90 17.97 -16.83
C ASP A 246 -8.09 18.60 -15.43
N LYS A 247 -7.03 19.18 -14.86
CA LYS A 247 -7.03 19.77 -13.50
C LYS A 247 -8.17 20.76 -13.26
N LYS A 248 -8.66 21.42 -14.33
CA LYS A 248 -9.82 22.33 -14.25
C LYS A 248 -11.14 21.66 -13.86
N GLU A 249 -11.23 20.34 -14.00
CA GLU A 249 -12.43 19.55 -13.69
C GLU A 249 -12.29 18.70 -12.42
N PHE A 250 -11.11 18.75 -11.76
CA PHE A 250 -10.81 17.94 -10.59
C PHE A 250 -10.58 18.85 -9.38
N GLY A 251 -11.34 18.60 -8.32
CA GLY A 251 -11.27 19.38 -7.08
C GLY A 251 -12.03 20.71 -7.09
N GLN A 252 -11.98 21.41 -5.97
CA GLN A 252 -12.55 22.75 -5.81
C GLN A 252 -11.61 23.79 -6.46
N LYS A 253 -12.15 24.71 -7.24
CA LYS A 253 -11.34 25.79 -7.83
C LYS A 253 -10.79 26.70 -6.73
N ILE A 254 -9.51 27.03 -6.83
CA ILE A 254 -8.84 27.98 -5.91
C ILE A 254 -9.49 29.38 -5.98
N ASP A 255 -10.15 29.70 -7.08
CA ASP A 255 -10.80 30.99 -7.33
C ASP A 255 -12.11 31.20 -6.52
N ASP A 256 -12.52 30.20 -5.73
CA ASP A 256 -13.72 30.25 -4.89
C ASP A 256 -13.42 30.62 -3.41
N ILE A 257 -12.18 31.10 -3.10
CA ILE A 257 -11.76 31.54 -1.76
C ILE A 257 -11.59 33.07 -1.73
#